data_f6fc13d7834203bf982d69c318d56718
#
_entry.id   f6fc13d7834203bf982d69c318d56718
#
_cell.length_a   1.000
_cell.length_b   1.000
_cell.length_c   1.000
_cell.angle_alpha   90.00
_cell.angle_beta   90.00
_cell.angle_gamma   90.00
#
_symmetry.space_group_name_H-M   'P 1'
#
loop_
_entity.id
_entity.type
_entity.pdbx_description
1 polymer ?
#
loop_
_entity_poly.entity_id
_entity_poly.type
_entity_poly.pdbx_seq_one_letter_code
_entity_poly.pdbx_strand_id
1 'polypeptide(L)'
;SVAGLLKAHKDHGSLPLPELLKPSIELAREGFEVSYDFNYVLEWGKESMLMNETSKKKFYDQSLEPVKVKSILKQPLLSKTIEKIAMNGKEAFYEGEIAKWIADESLSNGGFITIQDMSSYEAKYRKPLATSYRGYKIVTMGPAASGGLVLLQTLNIMENFDLKESGHNSAETIHILSEAMQRAFA
;
A
#
# COMPACT_ATOMS: atom_id res chain seq x y z
N SER A 1 6.93 1.94 4.76
CA SER A 1 5.56 2.41 5.14
C SER A 1 5.47 2.86 6.59
N VAL A 2 5.95 2.07 7.59
CA VAL A 2 5.78 2.36 9.02
C VAL A 2 6.31 3.77 9.39
N ALA A 3 7.55 4.09 9.07
CA ALA A 3 8.14 5.41 9.38
C ALA A 3 7.36 6.58 8.74
N GLY A 4 6.83 6.40 7.53
CA GLY A 4 6.03 7.43 6.86
C GLY A 4 4.70 7.68 7.57
N LEU A 5 3.99 6.62 7.96
CA LEU A 5 2.73 6.72 8.71
C LEU A 5 2.95 7.33 10.10
N LEU A 6 4.00 6.91 10.81
CA LEU A 6 4.35 7.47 12.12
C LEU A 6 4.76 8.94 12.03
N LYS A 7 5.47 9.34 10.94
CA LYS A 7 5.79 10.73 10.70
C LYS A 7 4.54 11.56 10.43
N ALA A 8 3.63 11.07 9.59
CA ALA A 8 2.35 11.74 9.34
C ALA A 8 1.50 11.84 10.63
N HIS A 9 1.46 10.78 11.43
CA HIS A 9 0.79 10.79 12.72
C HIS A 9 1.41 11.82 13.69
N LYS A 10 2.74 11.86 13.78
CA LYS A 10 3.44 12.84 14.64
C LYS A 10 3.09 14.29 14.27
N ASP A 11 2.98 14.58 12.98
CA ASP A 11 2.82 15.95 12.49
C ASP A 11 1.35 16.38 12.38
N HIS A 12 0.42 15.42 12.23
CA HIS A 12 -1.00 15.70 11.94
C HIS A 12 -1.99 14.86 12.78
N GLY A 13 -1.50 13.88 13.55
CA GLY A 13 -2.37 13.01 14.36
C GLY A 13 -2.98 13.74 15.55
N SER A 14 -4.24 13.42 15.87
CA SER A 14 -4.98 13.96 17.01
C SER A 14 -5.25 12.93 18.11
N LEU A 15 -5.14 11.62 17.80
CA LEU A 15 -5.35 10.54 18.74
C LEU A 15 -4.02 9.88 19.13
N PRO A 16 -3.90 9.30 20.33
CA PRO A 16 -2.75 8.48 20.69
C PRO A 16 -2.57 7.29 19.76
N LEU A 17 -1.33 6.98 19.39
CA LEU A 17 -1.02 5.89 18.45
C LEU A 17 -1.58 4.52 18.88
N PRO A 18 -1.54 4.12 20.17
CA PRO A 18 -2.13 2.86 20.62
C PRO A 18 -3.66 2.80 20.39
N GLU A 19 -4.35 3.92 20.57
CA GLU A 19 -5.80 4.01 20.33
C GLU A 19 -6.11 3.86 18.83
N LEU A 20 -5.31 4.52 17.98
CA LEU A 20 -5.46 4.47 16.52
C LEU A 20 -5.20 3.06 15.95
N LEU A 21 -4.25 2.33 16.52
CA LEU A 21 -3.88 0.99 16.06
C LEU A 21 -4.70 -0.14 16.69
N LYS A 22 -5.48 0.16 17.75
CA LYS A 22 -6.30 -0.82 18.47
C LYS A 22 -7.19 -1.67 17.56
N PRO A 23 -7.97 -1.11 16.61
CA PRO A 23 -8.80 -1.92 15.72
C PRO A 23 -8.00 -2.90 14.86
N SER A 24 -6.83 -2.47 14.36
CA SER A 24 -5.94 -3.34 13.55
C SER A 24 -5.33 -4.47 14.38
N ILE A 25 -4.98 -4.19 15.64
CA ILE A 25 -4.49 -5.17 16.60
C ILE A 25 -5.55 -6.24 16.87
N GLU A 26 -6.79 -5.80 17.14
CA GLU A 26 -7.93 -6.68 17.41
C GLU A 26 -8.29 -7.54 16.20
N LEU A 27 -8.39 -6.96 15.00
CA LEU A 27 -8.64 -7.70 13.76
C LEU A 27 -7.54 -8.73 13.47
N ALA A 28 -6.28 -8.40 13.71
CA ALA A 28 -5.20 -9.36 13.52
C ALA A 28 -5.26 -10.49 14.55
N ARG A 29 -5.64 -10.21 15.81
CA ARG A 29 -5.70 -11.18 16.90
C ARG A 29 -6.93 -12.07 16.83
N GLU A 30 -8.11 -11.46 16.77
CA GLU A 30 -9.39 -12.17 16.80
C GLU A 30 -9.75 -12.75 15.43
N GLY A 31 -9.22 -12.17 14.37
CA GLY A 31 -9.44 -12.56 12.99
C GLY A 31 -10.53 -11.75 12.30
N PHE A 32 -10.59 -11.93 11.00
CA PHE A 32 -11.63 -11.37 10.14
C PHE A 32 -12.16 -12.45 9.18
N GLU A 33 -13.38 -12.26 8.71
CA GLU A 33 -13.99 -13.16 7.74
C GLU A 33 -13.30 -13.04 6.37
N VAL A 34 -12.85 -14.15 5.81
CA VAL A 34 -12.24 -14.21 4.48
C VAL A 34 -13.28 -13.87 3.43
N SER A 35 -13.07 -12.76 2.70
CA SER A 35 -13.94 -12.35 1.60
C SER A 35 -13.69 -13.20 0.34
N TYR A 36 -14.62 -13.13 -0.61
CA TYR A 36 -14.44 -13.72 -1.93
C TYR A 36 -13.20 -13.13 -2.64
N ASP A 37 -13.03 -11.81 -2.60
CA ASP A 37 -11.90 -11.15 -3.26
C ASP A 37 -10.56 -11.57 -2.64
N PHE A 38 -10.50 -11.71 -1.31
CA PHE A 38 -9.30 -12.18 -0.64
C PHE A 38 -8.93 -13.61 -1.06
N ASN A 39 -9.89 -14.52 -1.08
CA ASN A 39 -9.70 -15.90 -1.54
C ASN A 39 -9.28 -15.93 -3.03
N TYR A 40 -9.94 -15.14 -3.88
CA TYR A 40 -9.61 -15.02 -5.31
C TYR A 40 -8.18 -14.54 -5.54
N VAL A 41 -7.72 -13.52 -4.80
CA VAL A 41 -6.34 -13.01 -4.91
C VAL A 41 -5.32 -14.05 -4.46
N LEU A 42 -5.63 -14.86 -3.44
CA LEU A 42 -4.78 -15.97 -3.03
C LEU A 42 -4.71 -17.08 -4.10
N GLU A 43 -5.82 -17.39 -4.77
CA GLU A 43 -5.81 -18.34 -5.89
C GLU A 43 -5.00 -17.80 -7.07
N TRP A 44 -5.22 -16.53 -7.43
CA TRP A 44 -4.46 -15.87 -8.51
C TRP A 44 -2.95 -15.80 -8.22
N GLY A 45 -2.56 -15.52 -6.98
CA GLY A 45 -1.16 -15.44 -6.55
C GLY A 45 -0.55 -16.76 -6.06
N LYS A 46 -1.26 -17.88 -6.18
CA LYS A 46 -0.93 -19.18 -5.56
C LYS A 46 0.50 -19.63 -5.81
N GLU A 47 0.96 -19.58 -7.05
CA GLU A 47 2.32 -20.00 -7.42
C GLU A 47 3.39 -19.27 -6.61
N SER A 48 3.34 -17.95 -6.56
CA SER A 48 4.30 -17.13 -5.79
C SER A 48 4.16 -17.33 -4.28
N MET A 49 2.94 -17.43 -3.77
CA MET A 49 2.67 -17.59 -2.33
C MET A 49 3.14 -18.96 -1.79
N LEU A 50 3.06 -20.02 -2.61
CA LEU A 50 3.50 -21.37 -2.22
C LEU A 50 5.03 -21.51 -2.20
N MET A 51 5.78 -20.59 -2.80
CA MET A 51 7.25 -20.56 -2.71
C MET A 51 7.76 -20.25 -1.30
N ASN A 52 6.95 -19.61 -0.47
CA ASN A 52 7.30 -19.30 0.91
C ASN A 52 6.52 -20.18 1.89
N GLU A 53 7.23 -20.98 2.67
CA GLU A 53 6.65 -21.95 3.61
C GLU A 53 5.74 -21.30 4.68
N THR A 54 6.05 -20.08 5.10
CA THR A 54 5.22 -19.35 6.08
C THR A 54 3.89 -18.93 5.45
N SER A 55 3.94 -18.40 4.21
CA SER A 55 2.75 -18.03 3.45
C SER A 55 1.88 -19.25 3.15
N LYS A 56 2.51 -20.34 2.71
CA LYS A 56 1.85 -21.62 2.45
C LYS A 56 1.07 -22.12 3.66
N LYS A 57 1.72 -22.22 4.83
CA LYS A 57 1.10 -22.69 6.08
C LYS A 57 -0.01 -21.76 6.58
N LYS A 58 0.05 -20.48 6.26
CA LYS A 58 -0.89 -19.48 6.77
C LYS A 58 -2.14 -19.35 5.91
N PHE A 59 -1.99 -19.41 4.59
CA PHE A 59 -3.03 -19.02 3.65
C PHE A 59 -3.59 -20.19 2.83
N TYR A 60 -2.98 -21.38 2.95
CA TYR A 60 -3.41 -22.57 2.23
C TYR A 60 -3.58 -23.75 3.16
N ASP A 61 -4.50 -24.66 2.80
CA ASP A 61 -4.71 -25.92 3.50
C ASP A 61 -3.74 -27.04 3.03
N GLN A 62 -3.93 -28.25 3.54
CA GLN A 62 -3.08 -29.39 3.18
C GLN A 62 -3.19 -29.80 1.70
N SER A 63 -4.31 -29.47 1.04
CA SER A 63 -4.53 -29.70 -0.39
C SER A 63 -4.01 -28.53 -1.24
N LEU A 64 -3.34 -27.56 -0.64
CA LEU A 64 -2.86 -26.33 -1.28
C LEU A 64 -4.01 -25.46 -1.83
N GLU A 65 -5.21 -25.57 -1.23
CA GLU A 65 -6.31 -24.68 -1.53
C GLU A 65 -6.27 -23.44 -0.61
N PRO A 66 -6.63 -22.25 -1.11
CA PRO A 66 -6.66 -21.04 -0.28
C PRO A 66 -7.64 -21.16 0.88
N VAL A 67 -7.39 -20.42 1.96
CA VAL A 67 -8.35 -20.30 3.07
C VAL A 67 -9.76 -20.00 2.55
N LYS A 68 -10.75 -20.75 3.05
CA LYS A 68 -12.12 -20.72 2.51
C LYS A 68 -12.80 -19.37 2.75
N VAL A 69 -13.58 -18.93 1.77
CA VAL A 69 -14.50 -17.79 1.92
C VAL A 69 -15.38 -18.02 3.15
N LYS A 70 -15.61 -16.94 3.94
CA LYS A 70 -16.32 -16.94 5.23
C LYS A 70 -15.63 -17.66 6.39
N SER A 71 -14.44 -18.24 6.20
CA SER A 71 -13.64 -18.70 7.33
C SER A 71 -13.00 -17.50 8.06
N ILE A 72 -12.61 -17.71 9.32
CA ILE A 72 -11.94 -16.65 10.12
C ILE A 72 -10.43 -16.80 10.00
N LEU A 73 -9.78 -15.78 9.43
CA LEU A 73 -8.33 -15.73 9.32
C LEU A 73 -7.75 -14.91 10.48
N LYS A 74 -6.96 -15.57 11.34
CA LYS A 74 -6.26 -14.95 12.47
C LYS A 74 -4.77 -14.78 12.18
N GLN A 75 -4.21 -13.67 12.64
CA GLN A 75 -2.78 -13.36 12.48
C GLN A 75 -2.17 -12.88 13.82
N PRO A 76 -2.08 -13.76 14.84
CA PRO A 76 -1.66 -13.35 16.19
C PRO A 76 -0.22 -12.81 16.25
N LEU A 77 0.67 -13.25 15.36
CA LEU A 77 2.04 -12.68 15.29
C LEU A 77 2.03 -11.27 14.72
N LEU A 78 1.17 -10.98 13.73
CA LEU A 78 0.99 -9.64 13.21
C LEU A 78 0.40 -8.71 14.27
N SER A 79 -0.58 -9.17 15.05
CA SER A 79 -1.11 -8.41 16.19
C SER A 79 0.00 -7.98 17.14
N LYS A 80 0.86 -8.91 17.57
CA LYS A 80 2.01 -8.60 18.44
C LYS A 80 2.99 -7.60 17.82
N THR A 81 3.22 -7.70 16.52
CA THR A 81 4.06 -6.74 15.79
C THR A 81 3.45 -5.34 15.81
N ILE A 82 2.15 -5.21 15.54
CA ILE A 82 1.44 -3.93 15.57
C ILE A 82 1.39 -3.37 17.00
N GLU A 83 1.19 -4.22 18.02
CA GLU A 83 1.26 -3.83 19.44
C GLU A 83 2.63 -3.23 19.80
N LYS A 84 3.73 -3.87 19.40
CA LYS A 84 5.09 -3.34 19.62
C LYS A 84 5.27 -1.96 18.98
N ILE A 85 4.77 -1.78 17.74
CA ILE A 85 4.81 -0.49 17.04
C ILE A 85 3.94 0.54 17.76
N ALA A 86 2.75 0.17 18.21
CA ALA A 86 1.85 1.06 18.95
C ALA A 86 2.46 1.61 20.24
N MET A 87 3.24 0.77 20.95
CA MET A 87 3.86 1.12 22.23
C MET A 87 5.19 1.85 22.07
N ASN A 88 6.01 1.48 21.10
CA ASN A 88 7.40 1.93 21.00
C ASN A 88 7.73 2.64 19.68
N GLY A 89 6.73 2.87 18.82
CA GLY A 89 6.90 3.68 17.61
C GLY A 89 7.87 3.11 16.58
N LYS A 90 8.69 4.00 16.00
CA LYS A 90 9.63 3.70 14.92
C LYS A 90 10.70 2.70 15.35
N GLU A 91 11.22 2.85 16.53
CA GLU A 91 12.33 2.07 17.08
C GLU A 91 11.97 0.58 17.15
N ALA A 92 10.73 0.25 17.53
CA ALA A 92 10.25 -1.14 17.55
C ALA A 92 10.36 -1.87 16.21
N PHE A 93 10.18 -1.14 15.12
CA PHE A 93 10.17 -1.73 13.76
C PHE A 93 11.53 -1.67 13.08
N TYR A 94 12.29 -0.59 13.27
CA TYR A 94 13.51 -0.32 12.50
C TYR A 94 14.82 -0.64 13.23
N GLU A 95 14.80 -0.83 14.58
CA GLU A 95 16.01 -0.98 15.37
C GLU A 95 16.04 -2.27 16.24
N GLY A 96 14.87 -2.85 16.52
CA GLY A 96 14.75 -3.99 17.42
C GLY A 96 14.74 -5.35 16.76
N GLU A 97 14.06 -6.31 17.42
CA GLU A 97 13.91 -7.69 16.95
C GLU A 97 13.23 -7.77 15.57
N ILE A 98 12.26 -6.88 15.30
CA ILE A 98 11.52 -6.89 14.03
C ILE A 98 12.48 -6.55 12.88
N ALA A 99 13.35 -5.55 13.05
CA ALA A 99 14.36 -5.20 12.05
C ALA A 99 15.32 -6.37 11.80
N LYS A 100 15.74 -7.05 12.88
CA LYS A 100 16.61 -8.23 12.79
C LYS A 100 15.93 -9.36 12.02
N TRP A 101 14.68 -9.69 12.35
CA TRP A 101 13.94 -10.75 11.64
C TRP A 101 13.75 -10.44 10.15
N ILE A 102 13.47 -9.18 9.79
CA ILE A 102 13.35 -8.76 8.40
C ILE A 102 14.68 -8.90 7.66
N ALA A 103 15.79 -8.47 8.27
CA ALA A 103 17.12 -8.59 7.68
C ALA A 103 17.55 -10.06 7.53
N ASP A 104 17.39 -10.88 8.58
CA ASP A 104 17.74 -12.29 8.57
C ASP A 104 16.92 -13.05 7.50
N GLU A 105 15.60 -12.82 7.42
CA GLU A 105 14.73 -13.43 6.40
C GLU A 105 15.11 -12.98 5.00
N SER A 106 15.37 -11.69 4.79
CA SER A 106 15.81 -11.16 3.51
C SER A 106 17.11 -11.84 3.05
N LEU A 107 18.12 -11.85 3.89
CA LEU A 107 19.44 -12.41 3.54
C LEU A 107 19.39 -13.93 3.32
N SER A 108 18.63 -14.67 4.14
CA SER A 108 18.51 -16.13 3.99
C SER A 108 17.78 -16.57 2.71
N ASN A 109 16.98 -15.68 2.12
CA ASN A 109 16.29 -15.90 0.86
C ASN A 109 16.96 -15.17 -0.34
N GLY A 110 18.23 -14.75 -0.21
CA GLY A 110 18.97 -14.10 -1.29
C GLY A 110 18.60 -12.64 -1.55
N GLY A 111 17.88 -12.01 -0.61
CA GLY A 111 17.58 -10.59 -0.65
C GLY A 111 18.74 -9.73 -0.13
N PHE A 112 18.56 -8.40 -0.18
CA PHE A 112 19.63 -7.43 0.09
C PHE A 112 19.39 -6.53 1.31
N ILE A 113 18.24 -6.65 1.98
CA ILE A 113 17.91 -5.81 3.13
C ILE A 113 18.79 -6.21 4.32
N THR A 114 19.56 -5.26 4.84
CA THR A 114 20.41 -5.43 6.01
C THR A 114 19.83 -4.74 7.24
N ILE A 115 20.34 -5.05 8.42
CA ILE A 115 20.00 -4.35 9.66
C ILE A 115 20.37 -2.86 9.58
N GLN A 116 21.44 -2.53 8.85
CA GLN A 116 21.87 -1.15 8.63
C GLN A 116 20.87 -0.39 7.75
N ASP A 117 20.32 -1.02 6.71
CA ASP A 117 19.29 -0.41 5.86
C ASP A 117 18.02 -0.13 6.68
N MET A 118 17.65 -1.05 7.58
CA MET A 118 16.52 -0.84 8.48
C MET A 118 16.76 0.35 9.41
N SER A 119 17.87 0.36 10.14
CA SER A 119 18.15 1.39 11.16
C SER A 119 18.38 2.78 10.57
N SER A 120 18.94 2.86 9.37
CA SER A 120 19.20 4.14 8.68
C SER A 120 17.98 4.69 7.91
N TYR A 121 16.88 3.92 7.85
CA TYR A 121 15.72 4.35 7.06
C TYR A 121 15.03 5.57 7.65
N GLU A 122 14.83 6.59 6.82
CA GLU A 122 14.12 7.81 7.16
C GLU A 122 13.01 8.15 6.15
N ALA A 123 11.84 8.50 6.67
CA ALA A 123 10.76 9.06 5.86
C ALA A 123 11.05 10.54 5.56
N LYS A 124 11.06 10.91 4.27
CA LYS A 124 11.34 12.27 3.81
C LYS A 124 10.11 12.92 3.21
N TYR A 125 9.89 14.19 3.51
CA TYR A 125 8.92 15.01 2.78
C TYR A 125 9.40 15.27 1.36
N ARG A 126 8.47 15.21 0.42
CA ARG A 126 8.71 15.58 -0.98
C ARG A 126 7.77 16.72 -1.37
N LYS A 127 8.25 17.64 -2.19
CA LYS A 127 7.39 18.68 -2.75
C LYS A 127 6.37 18.04 -3.70
N PRO A 128 5.06 18.27 -3.49
CA PRO A 128 4.05 17.75 -4.40
C PRO A 128 4.15 18.44 -5.77
N LEU A 129 3.63 17.76 -6.80
CA LEU A 129 3.37 18.36 -8.11
C LEU A 129 2.03 19.11 -8.06
N ALA A 130 1.92 20.19 -8.82
CA ALA A 130 0.68 20.92 -8.90
C ALA A 130 0.49 21.53 -10.31
N THR A 131 -0.77 21.56 -10.76
CA THR A 131 -1.24 22.29 -11.95
C THR A 131 -2.59 22.91 -11.68
N SER A 132 -3.12 23.64 -12.65
CA SER A 132 -4.54 24.03 -12.67
C SER A 132 -5.28 23.22 -13.74
N TYR A 133 -6.55 22.94 -13.52
CA TYR A 133 -7.45 22.35 -14.50
C TYR A 133 -8.83 22.97 -14.34
N ARG A 134 -9.32 23.66 -15.35
CA ARG A 134 -10.63 24.34 -15.38
C ARG A 134 -10.88 25.23 -14.16
N GLY A 135 -9.84 25.96 -13.74
CA GLY A 135 -9.88 26.86 -12.58
C GLY A 135 -9.67 26.19 -11.22
N TYR A 136 -9.57 24.86 -11.16
CA TYR A 136 -9.25 24.13 -9.94
C TYR A 136 -7.76 23.87 -9.82
N LYS A 137 -7.21 24.06 -8.62
CA LYS A 137 -5.84 23.65 -8.29
C LYS A 137 -5.80 22.15 -8.03
N ILE A 138 -5.04 21.43 -8.83
CA ILE A 138 -4.80 19.99 -8.68
C ILE A 138 -3.42 19.79 -8.04
N VAL A 139 -3.38 19.11 -6.93
CA VAL A 139 -2.14 18.78 -6.20
C VAL A 139 -2.02 17.27 -6.08
N THR A 140 -0.87 16.73 -6.44
CA THR A 140 -0.65 15.28 -6.47
C THR A 140 0.77 14.91 -6.09
N MET A 141 1.01 13.61 -5.88
CA MET A 141 2.31 13.07 -5.54
C MET A 141 3.26 13.12 -6.75
N GLY A 142 4.49 13.55 -6.49
CA GLY A 142 5.58 13.47 -7.47
C GLY A 142 6.24 12.08 -7.54
N PRO A 143 7.30 11.94 -8.36
CA PRO A 143 8.10 10.71 -8.35
C PRO A 143 8.62 10.36 -6.94
N ALA A 144 8.64 9.09 -6.55
CA ALA A 144 8.68 7.83 -7.33
C ALA A 144 7.35 7.23 -7.79
N ALA A 145 6.19 7.86 -7.61
CA ALA A 145 4.95 7.38 -8.19
C ALA A 145 4.67 8.09 -9.53
N SER A 146 4.48 7.33 -10.60
CA SER A 146 4.18 7.86 -11.94
C SER A 146 2.78 8.45 -12.04
N GLY A 147 1.81 7.93 -11.26
CA GLY A 147 0.40 8.27 -11.37
C GLY A 147 0.10 9.77 -11.26
N GLY A 148 0.84 10.49 -10.41
CA GLY A 148 0.68 11.93 -10.28
C GLY A 148 1.08 12.69 -11.54
N LEU A 149 2.20 12.33 -12.15
CA LEU A 149 2.66 12.95 -13.40
C LEU A 149 1.70 12.66 -14.55
N VAL A 150 1.32 11.39 -14.70
CA VAL A 150 0.35 10.94 -15.72
C VAL A 150 -0.98 11.70 -15.57
N LEU A 151 -1.50 11.81 -14.34
CA LEU A 151 -2.73 12.57 -14.09
C LEU A 151 -2.61 14.02 -14.56
N LEU A 152 -1.53 14.72 -14.15
CA LEU A 152 -1.37 16.14 -14.51
C LEU A 152 -1.19 16.32 -16.02
N GLN A 153 -0.43 15.46 -16.69
CA GLN A 153 -0.28 15.51 -18.15
C GLN A 153 -1.60 15.25 -18.87
N THR A 154 -2.34 14.23 -18.44
CA THR A 154 -3.67 13.92 -19.00
C THR A 154 -4.60 15.12 -18.87
N LEU A 155 -4.70 15.73 -17.69
CA LEU A 155 -5.55 16.88 -17.43
C LEU A 155 -5.13 18.11 -18.27
N ASN A 156 -3.82 18.37 -18.37
CA ASN A 156 -3.32 19.49 -19.19
C ASN A 156 -3.63 19.30 -20.68
N ILE A 157 -3.59 18.08 -21.19
CA ILE A 157 -3.99 17.80 -22.58
C ILE A 157 -5.51 18.01 -22.74
N MET A 158 -6.30 17.45 -21.82
CA MET A 158 -7.76 17.51 -21.86
C MET A 158 -8.32 18.93 -21.66
N GLU A 159 -7.56 19.86 -21.08
CA GLU A 159 -7.99 21.25 -20.89
C GLU A 159 -8.24 21.99 -22.22
N ASN A 160 -7.61 21.51 -23.30
CA ASN A 160 -7.77 22.08 -24.64
C ASN A 160 -9.08 21.67 -25.38
N PHE A 161 -9.91 20.81 -24.77
CA PHE A 161 -11.14 20.28 -25.39
C PHE A 161 -12.38 20.65 -24.58
N ASP A 162 -13.48 20.98 -25.21
CA ASP A 162 -14.77 21.20 -24.53
C ASP A 162 -15.49 19.86 -24.29
N LEU A 163 -15.13 19.18 -23.20
CA LEU A 163 -15.77 17.91 -22.83
C LEU A 163 -17.24 18.05 -22.41
N LYS A 164 -17.68 19.26 -22.09
CA LYS A 164 -19.10 19.51 -21.78
C LYS A 164 -19.94 19.45 -23.03
N GLU A 165 -19.45 20.02 -24.15
CA GLU A 165 -20.08 19.94 -25.46
C GLU A 165 -20.08 18.50 -25.99
N SER A 166 -18.93 17.82 -25.89
CA SER A 166 -18.78 16.41 -26.31
C SER A 166 -19.71 15.44 -25.56
N GLY A 167 -20.09 15.75 -24.32
CA GLY A 167 -21.01 14.95 -23.50
C GLY A 167 -20.31 13.88 -22.65
N HIS A 168 -20.97 13.53 -21.54
CA HIS A 168 -20.44 12.54 -20.59
C HIS A 168 -20.41 11.12 -21.22
N ASN A 169 -19.24 10.45 -21.15
CA ASN A 169 -19.02 9.12 -21.71
C ASN A 169 -19.41 8.96 -23.20
N SER A 170 -19.44 10.05 -23.97
CA SER A 170 -19.60 9.97 -25.42
C SER A 170 -18.36 9.32 -26.07
N ALA A 171 -18.50 8.80 -27.28
CA ALA A 171 -17.38 8.24 -28.04
C ALA A 171 -16.24 9.26 -28.20
N GLU A 172 -16.58 10.52 -28.42
CA GLU A 172 -15.61 11.62 -28.54
C GLU A 172 -14.86 11.86 -27.23
N THR A 173 -15.56 11.97 -26.09
CA THR A 173 -14.93 12.15 -24.78
C THR A 173 -14.01 10.96 -24.44
N ILE A 174 -14.45 9.73 -24.70
CA ILE A 174 -13.63 8.53 -24.46
C ILE A 174 -12.41 8.53 -25.38
N HIS A 175 -12.55 8.91 -26.64
CA HIS A 175 -11.43 9.00 -27.58
C HIS A 175 -10.39 10.04 -27.11
N ILE A 176 -10.84 11.27 -26.78
CA ILE A 176 -9.96 12.33 -26.27
C ILE A 176 -9.21 11.86 -25.00
N LEU A 177 -9.92 11.24 -24.06
CA LEU A 177 -9.32 10.72 -22.82
C LEU A 177 -8.28 9.64 -23.11
N SER A 178 -8.60 8.69 -23.98
CA SER A 178 -7.69 7.58 -24.35
C SER A 178 -6.41 8.11 -25.01
N GLU A 179 -6.54 9.06 -25.94
CA GLU A 179 -5.41 9.69 -26.60
C GLU A 179 -4.56 10.54 -25.64
N ALA A 180 -5.19 11.25 -24.70
CA ALA A 180 -4.48 12.00 -23.67
C ALA A 180 -3.71 11.08 -22.73
N MET A 181 -4.33 9.98 -22.28
CA MET A 181 -3.68 8.99 -21.43
C MET A 181 -2.53 8.29 -22.15
N GLN A 182 -2.72 7.89 -23.41
CA GLN A 182 -1.66 7.25 -24.19
C GLN A 182 -0.39 8.13 -24.26
N ARG A 183 -0.53 9.42 -24.44
CA ARG A 183 0.59 10.38 -24.46
C ARG A 183 1.20 10.61 -23.07
N ALA A 184 0.37 10.57 -22.05
CA ALA A 184 0.84 10.73 -20.67
C ALA A 184 1.60 9.51 -20.14
N PHE A 185 1.38 8.31 -20.73
CA PHE A 185 2.08 7.06 -20.39
C PHE A 185 3.30 6.78 -21.29
N ALA A 186 3.47 7.50 -22.39
CA ALA A 186 4.62 7.35 -23.28
C ALA A 186 5.88 8.01 -22.71
#